data_3b5750c207d69d35e91bd10b2426d9dd
#
_entry.id   3b5750c207d69d35e91bd10b2426d9dd
#
_cell.length_a   1.000
_cell.length_b   1.000
_cell.length_c   1.000
_cell.angle_alpha   90.00
_cell.angle_beta   90.00
_cell.angle_gamma   90.00
#
_symmetry.space_group_name_H-M   'P 1'
#
loop_
_entity.id
_entity.type
_entity.pdbx_description
1 polymer ?
#
loop_
_entity_poly.entity_id
_entity_poly.type
_entity_poly.pdbx_seq_one_letter_code
_entity_poly.pdbx_strand_id
1 'polypeptide(L)'
;LLSRGGGTRDLEVRLIGGDDEGMVVVHFIVDCRDAMGANLVNSVAEAVADRIAALANGQVGLRILSNLCDRRCVRATVRVPIASLVTETMDGGAVADGIVNASRFAELDPYRAATHNKGIMNGIDSVVIATGNDWRAVEAGAHAYAARNGRYEPLATWRRDGEFLLGRIEVPMALGTVGGTL
;
A
#
# COMPACT_ATOMS: atom_id res chain seq x y z
N LEU A 1 -11.99 7.06 -19.52
CA LEU A 1 -11.57 5.97 -18.67
C LEU A 1 -12.23 4.64 -19.08
N LEU A 2 -13.57 4.62 -19.22
CA LEU A 2 -14.33 3.42 -19.62
C LEU A 2 -13.85 2.83 -20.95
N SER A 3 -13.58 3.66 -21.94
CA SER A 3 -13.05 3.25 -23.25
C SER A 3 -11.69 2.53 -23.18
N ARG A 4 -10.96 2.69 -22.08
CA ARG A 4 -9.69 2.01 -21.81
C ARG A 4 -9.84 0.86 -20.82
N GLY A 5 -11.06 0.43 -20.50
CA GLY A 5 -11.35 -0.67 -19.58
C GLY A 5 -11.21 -0.32 -18.09
N GLY A 6 -11.04 0.95 -17.74
CA GLY A 6 -11.09 1.45 -16.36
C GLY A 6 -12.49 1.83 -15.91
N GLY A 7 -12.63 2.52 -14.79
CA GLY A 7 -13.90 3.00 -14.26
C GLY A 7 -14.21 2.47 -12.87
N THR A 8 -15.39 2.79 -12.37
CA THR A 8 -15.87 2.34 -11.06
C THR A 8 -16.01 0.81 -11.04
N ARG A 9 -15.47 0.17 -10.04
CA ARG A 9 -15.48 -1.28 -9.82
C ARG A 9 -16.42 -1.69 -8.71
N ASP A 10 -16.48 -0.88 -7.64
CA ASP A 10 -17.27 -1.21 -6.46
C ASP A 10 -17.66 0.06 -5.70
N LEU A 11 -18.61 -0.07 -4.76
CA LEU A 11 -19.04 0.96 -3.84
C LEU A 11 -19.24 0.32 -2.46
N GLU A 12 -18.58 0.86 -1.45
CA GLU A 12 -18.68 0.41 -0.05
C GLU A 12 -19.23 1.54 0.80
N VAL A 13 -20.17 1.21 1.70
CA VAL A 13 -20.74 2.16 2.64
C VAL A 13 -20.43 1.71 4.07
N ARG A 14 -19.91 2.64 4.88
CA ARG A 14 -19.62 2.40 6.29
C ARG A 14 -20.25 3.49 7.15
N LEU A 15 -20.78 3.08 8.28
CA LEU A 15 -21.16 3.99 9.36
C LEU A 15 -20.01 4.04 10.36
N ILE A 16 -19.58 5.24 10.70
CA ILE A 16 -18.52 5.47 11.69
C ILE A 16 -19.00 6.51 12.73
N GLY A 17 -18.52 6.39 13.95
CA GLY A 17 -19.02 7.18 15.08
C GLY A 17 -20.16 6.49 15.82
N GLY A 18 -20.63 7.11 16.92
CA GLY A 18 -21.79 6.63 17.69
C GLY A 18 -23.12 7.14 17.16
N ASP A 19 -24.20 6.79 17.85
CA ASP A 19 -25.57 7.10 17.45
C ASP A 19 -25.87 8.60 17.31
N ASP A 20 -25.15 9.47 18.06
CA ASP A 20 -25.37 10.92 18.06
C ASP A 20 -24.43 11.71 17.12
N GLU A 21 -23.33 11.11 16.68
CA GLU A 21 -22.29 11.76 15.82
C GLU A 21 -21.92 10.87 14.60
N GLY A 22 -22.83 10.05 14.15
CA GLY A 22 -22.58 9.09 13.09
C GLY A 22 -22.28 9.76 11.76
N MET A 23 -21.23 9.30 11.07
CA MET A 23 -20.90 9.69 9.71
C MET A 23 -21.10 8.53 8.75
N VAL A 24 -21.70 8.82 7.60
CA VAL A 24 -21.78 7.89 6.47
C VAL A 24 -20.56 8.13 5.59
N VAL A 25 -19.71 7.11 5.48
CA VAL A 25 -18.55 7.12 4.58
C VAL A 25 -18.88 6.25 3.37
N VAL A 26 -18.80 6.84 2.19
CA VAL A 26 -19.03 6.14 0.93
C VAL A 26 -17.71 6.05 0.17
N HIS A 27 -17.21 4.84 -0.01
CA HIS A 27 -16.01 4.56 -0.78
C HIS A 27 -16.36 4.15 -2.20
N PHE A 28 -15.84 4.88 -3.18
CA PHE A 28 -15.82 4.47 -4.59
C PHE A 28 -14.51 3.78 -4.91
N ILE A 29 -14.58 2.55 -5.35
CA ILE A 29 -13.42 1.78 -5.81
C ILE A 29 -13.31 2.00 -7.32
N VAL A 30 -12.31 2.76 -7.74
CA VAL A 30 -12.13 3.17 -9.13
C VAL A 30 -10.84 2.62 -9.70
N ASP A 31 -10.95 1.91 -10.82
CA ASP A 31 -9.79 1.46 -11.60
C ASP A 31 -9.30 2.60 -12.49
N CYS A 32 -8.21 3.22 -12.10
CA CYS A 32 -7.60 4.35 -12.80
C CYS A 32 -6.65 3.93 -13.92
N ARG A 33 -6.46 2.63 -14.15
CA ARG A 33 -5.50 2.07 -15.11
C ARG A 33 -4.09 2.62 -14.89
N ASP A 34 -3.47 3.18 -15.92
CA ASP A 34 -2.09 3.65 -15.93
C ASP A 34 -1.91 5.04 -15.27
N ALA A 35 -2.99 5.69 -14.85
CA ALA A 35 -2.92 6.95 -14.11
C ALA A 35 -2.71 6.71 -12.61
N MET A 36 -2.05 7.64 -11.93
CA MET A 36 -2.01 7.66 -10.46
C MET A 36 -3.44 7.75 -9.90
N GLY A 37 -4.27 8.61 -10.44
CA GLY A 37 -5.71 8.60 -10.28
C GLY A 37 -6.28 9.64 -9.31
N ALA A 38 -5.46 10.43 -8.61
CA ALA A 38 -5.93 11.36 -7.58
C ALA A 38 -7.02 12.32 -8.08
N ASN A 39 -6.75 13.08 -9.15
CA ASN A 39 -7.71 14.03 -9.70
C ASN A 39 -8.97 13.35 -10.24
N LEU A 40 -8.81 12.16 -10.83
CA LEU A 40 -9.93 11.40 -11.37
C LEU A 40 -10.88 10.95 -10.26
N VAL A 41 -10.35 10.37 -9.17
CA VAL A 41 -11.15 9.90 -8.04
C VAL A 41 -11.82 11.07 -7.33
N ASN A 42 -11.11 12.18 -7.13
CA ASN A 42 -11.68 13.40 -6.55
C ASN A 42 -12.81 13.96 -7.41
N SER A 43 -12.65 13.99 -8.74
CA SER A 43 -13.71 14.44 -9.66
C SER A 43 -14.95 13.55 -9.60
N VAL A 44 -14.78 12.22 -9.43
CA VAL A 44 -15.92 11.31 -9.23
C VAL A 44 -16.62 11.62 -7.91
N ALA A 45 -15.87 11.80 -6.81
CA ALA A 45 -16.43 12.11 -5.51
C ALA A 45 -17.23 13.43 -5.53
N GLU A 46 -16.68 14.48 -6.16
CA GLU A 46 -17.36 15.76 -6.34
C GLU A 46 -18.67 15.63 -7.14
N ALA A 47 -18.64 14.90 -8.25
CA ALA A 47 -19.80 14.76 -9.15
C ALA A 47 -21.00 14.02 -8.52
N VAL A 48 -20.78 13.16 -7.53
CA VAL A 48 -21.84 12.34 -6.90
C VAL A 48 -22.25 12.82 -5.51
N ALA A 49 -21.53 13.76 -4.93
CA ALA A 49 -21.66 14.15 -3.52
C ALA A 49 -23.09 14.62 -3.16
N ASP A 50 -23.67 15.53 -3.95
CA ASP A 50 -25.00 16.07 -3.67
C ASP A 50 -26.09 15.00 -3.76
N ARG A 51 -25.95 14.05 -4.70
CA ARG A 51 -26.88 12.93 -4.81
C ARG A 51 -26.81 12.00 -3.62
N ILE A 52 -25.61 11.76 -3.11
CA ILE A 52 -25.40 10.92 -1.90
C ILE A 52 -25.97 11.62 -0.68
N ALA A 53 -25.71 12.93 -0.52
CA ALA A 53 -26.26 13.69 0.60
C ALA A 53 -27.78 13.67 0.62
N ALA A 54 -28.42 13.82 -0.54
CA ALA A 54 -29.87 13.73 -0.66
C ALA A 54 -30.42 12.34 -0.28
N LEU A 55 -29.74 11.25 -0.69
CA LEU A 55 -30.13 9.88 -0.34
C LEU A 55 -29.91 9.58 1.15
N ALA A 56 -28.86 10.10 1.75
CA ALA A 56 -28.52 9.89 3.15
C ALA A 56 -29.27 10.87 4.09
N ASN A 57 -30.01 11.84 3.55
CA ASN A 57 -30.60 12.95 4.29
C ASN A 57 -29.60 13.64 5.20
N GLY A 58 -28.39 13.90 4.69
CA GLY A 58 -27.27 14.44 5.43
C GLY A 58 -26.58 15.59 4.71
N GLN A 59 -25.50 16.09 5.32
CA GLN A 59 -24.66 17.13 4.76
C GLN A 59 -23.38 16.55 4.14
N VAL A 60 -22.93 17.16 3.04
CA VAL A 60 -21.66 16.76 2.40
C VAL A 60 -20.49 17.22 3.24
N GLY A 61 -19.62 16.28 3.62
CA GLY A 61 -18.33 16.53 4.22
C GLY A 61 -17.19 16.52 3.17
N LEU A 62 -16.13 15.75 3.44
CA LEU A 62 -14.97 15.61 2.54
C LEU A 62 -15.33 14.80 1.29
N ARG A 63 -14.80 15.23 0.15
CA ARG A 63 -14.92 14.60 -1.17
C ARG A 63 -13.52 14.39 -1.73
N ILE A 64 -12.80 13.45 -1.15
CA ILE A 64 -11.37 13.28 -1.38
C ILE A 64 -10.99 11.81 -1.41
N LEU A 65 -9.92 11.49 -2.14
CA LEU A 65 -9.33 10.16 -2.16
C LEU A 65 -8.82 9.72 -0.77
N SER A 66 -8.63 8.42 -0.61
CA SER A 66 -7.80 7.88 0.47
C SER A 66 -6.44 7.45 -0.11
N ASN A 67 -5.36 7.78 0.60
CA ASN A 67 -4.02 7.27 0.26
C ASN A 67 -3.83 5.80 0.66
N LEU A 68 -4.69 5.24 1.51
CA LEU A 68 -4.72 3.80 1.79
C LEU A 68 -5.41 3.07 0.62
N CYS A 69 -4.69 2.89 -0.48
CA CYS A 69 -5.15 2.22 -1.69
C CYS A 69 -4.97 0.70 -1.59
N ASP A 70 -5.53 0.07 -0.57
CA ASP A 70 -5.35 -1.35 -0.25
C ASP A 70 -5.88 -2.33 -1.32
N ARG A 71 -6.66 -1.82 -2.28
CA ARG A 71 -7.12 -2.58 -3.45
C ARG A 71 -6.16 -2.47 -4.66
N ARG A 72 -5.15 -1.61 -4.58
CA ARG A 72 -4.13 -1.39 -5.62
C ARG A 72 -2.74 -1.66 -5.08
N CYS A 73 -2.44 -2.94 -4.81
CA CYS A 73 -1.18 -3.39 -4.26
C CYS A 73 -0.25 -3.95 -5.34
N VAL A 74 1.04 -3.68 -5.18
CA VAL A 74 2.11 -4.40 -5.86
C VAL A 74 2.61 -5.50 -4.94
N ARG A 75 2.76 -6.70 -5.49
CA ARG A 75 3.38 -7.85 -4.84
C ARG A 75 4.62 -8.25 -5.59
N ALA A 76 5.72 -8.45 -4.86
CA ALA A 76 6.92 -9.04 -5.42
C ALA A 76 7.37 -10.22 -4.55
N THR A 77 7.86 -11.26 -5.20
CA THR A 77 8.47 -12.42 -4.56
C THR A 77 9.83 -12.68 -5.18
N VAL A 78 10.78 -13.07 -4.35
CA VAL A 78 12.12 -13.46 -4.80
C VAL A 78 12.49 -14.79 -4.17
N ARG A 79 13.20 -15.60 -4.92
CA ARG A 79 13.74 -16.88 -4.49
C ARG A 79 15.25 -16.88 -4.74
N VAL A 80 16.02 -16.88 -3.65
CA VAL A 80 17.48 -16.78 -3.68
C VAL A 80 18.08 -18.11 -3.26
N PRO A 81 18.94 -18.75 -4.08
CA PRO A 81 19.65 -19.94 -3.64
C PRO A 81 20.54 -19.63 -2.44
N ILE A 82 20.42 -20.39 -1.36
CA ILE A 82 21.22 -20.18 -0.13
C ILE A 82 22.71 -20.28 -0.43
N ALA A 83 23.12 -21.14 -1.33
CA ALA A 83 24.51 -21.27 -1.75
C ALA A 83 25.09 -19.98 -2.35
N SER A 84 24.26 -19.08 -2.90
CA SER A 84 24.70 -17.78 -3.43
C SER A 84 24.85 -16.68 -2.37
N LEU A 85 24.47 -16.95 -1.12
CA LEU A 85 24.56 -15.99 -0.01
C LEU A 85 25.89 -16.05 0.75
N VAL A 86 26.82 -16.91 0.35
CA VAL A 86 28.14 -17.04 0.97
C VAL A 86 28.87 -15.70 0.93
N THR A 87 29.46 -15.33 2.05
CA THR A 87 30.33 -14.15 2.19
C THR A 87 31.74 -14.59 2.55
N GLU A 88 32.68 -13.66 2.67
CA GLU A 88 34.05 -13.95 3.10
C GLU A 88 34.12 -14.54 4.52
N THR A 89 33.14 -14.25 5.36
CA THR A 89 33.15 -14.61 6.80
C THR A 89 32.03 -15.54 7.22
N MET A 90 31.03 -15.80 6.38
CA MET A 90 29.86 -16.60 6.73
C MET A 90 29.43 -17.51 5.59
N ASP A 91 29.05 -18.74 5.93
CA ASP A 91 28.38 -19.62 4.96
C ASP A 91 26.96 -19.15 4.63
N GLY A 92 26.45 -19.59 3.49
CA GLY A 92 25.15 -19.15 3.00
C GLY A 92 23.98 -19.52 3.91
N GLY A 93 24.09 -20.65 4.63
CA GLY A 93 23.09 -21.07 5.62
C GLY A 93 23.00 -20.11 6.79
N ALA A 94 24.15 -19.75 7.36
CA ALA A 94 24.22 -18.80 8.46
C ALA A 94 23.69 -17.40 8.05
N VAL A 95 23.99 -16.94 6.82
CA VAL A 95 23.45 -15.69 6.28
C VAL A 95 21.94 -15.77 6.13
N ALA A 96 21.42 -16.85 5.54
CA ALA A 96 19.98 -17.06 5.37
C ALA A 96 19.24 -17.06 6.71
N ASP A 97 19.76 -17.78 7.71
CA ASP A 97 19.18 -17.85 9.05
C ASP A 97 19.21 -16.49 9.75
N GLY A 98 20.27 -15.70 9.55
CA GLY A 98 20.37 -14.32 10.02
C GLY A 98 19.28 -13.41 9.42
N ILE A 99 19.03 -13.52 8.10
CA ILE A 99 17.98 -12.77 7.41
C ILE A 99 16.58 -13.18 7.92
N VAL A 100 16.32 -14.47 8.06
CA VAL A 100 15.04 -14.99 8.59
C VAL A 100 14.81 -14.50 10.01
N ASN A 101 15.83 -14.55 10.88
CA ASN A 101 15.73 -14.05 12.25
C ASN A 101 15.46 -12.54 12.31
N ALA A 102 16.12 -11.77 11.46
CA ALA A 102 15.88 -10.33 11.35
C ALA A 102 14.44 -10.00 10.86
N SER A 103 13.93 -10.79 9.91
CA SER A 103 12.54 -10.71 9.46
C SER A 103 11.56 -11.03 10.58
N ARG A 104 11.79 -12.16 11.29
CA ARG A 104 10.96 -12.55 12.42
C ARG A 104 10.97 -11.51 13.54
N PHE A 105 12.10 -10.87 13.79
CA PHE A 105 12.17 -9.79 14.78
C PHE A 105 11.24 -8.64 14.39
N ALA A 106 11.20 -8.23 13.10
CA ALA A 106 10.28 -7.22 12.63
C ALA A 106 8.80 -7.66 12.71
N GLU A 107 8.52 -8.95 12.52
CA GLU A 107 7.16 -9.50 12.68
C GLU A 107 6.69 -9.47 14.14
N LEU A 108 7.59 -9.57 15.11
CA LEU A 108 7.28 -9.65 16.55
C LEU A 108 7.28 -8.29 17.25
N ASP A 109 8.07 -7.33 16.76
CA ASP A 109 8.30 -6.06 17.43
C ASP A 109 8.01 -4.86 16.52
N PRO A 110 7.03 -4.01 16.85
CA PRO A 110 6.67 -2.84 16.04
C PRO A 110 7.80 -1.80 15.96
N TYR A 111 8.67 -1.69 16.95
CA TYR A 111 9.84 -0.80 16.87
C TYR A 111 10.82 -1.27 15.80
N ARG A 112 11.06 -2.57 15.73
CA ARG A 112 11.88 -3.15 14.67
C ARG A 112 11.18 -3.07 13.32
N ALA A 113 9.88 -3.30 13.24
CA ALA A 113 9.08 -3.17 12.03
C ALA A 113 9.16 -1.75 11.44
N ALA A 114 9.11 -0.72 12.26
CA ALA A 114 9.24 0.67 11.82
C ALA A 114 10.58 0.93 11.11
N THR A 115 11.69 0.48 11.70
CA THR A 115 13.02 0.60 11.09
C THR A 115 13.15 -0.26 9.84
N HIS A 116 12.57 -1.44 9.83
CA HIS A 116 12.54 -2.35 8.68
C HIS A 116 11.81 -1.71 7.49
N ASN A 117 10.62 -1.18 7.72
CA ASN A 117 9.80 -0.53 6.68
C ASN A 117 10.45 0.77 6.18
N LYS A 118 11.07 1.55 7.07
CA LYS A 118 11.86 2.72 6.64
C LYS A 118 12.97 2.32 5.65
N GLY A 119 13.64 1.20 5.91
CA GLY A 119 14.65 0.67 4.99
C GLY A 119 14.07 0.27 3.63
N ILE A 120 12.88 -0.36 3.61
CA ILE A 120 12.16 -0.71 2.37
C ILE A 120 11.80 0.56 1.60
N MET A 121 11.25 1.57 2.28
CA MET A 121 10.82 2.82 1.66
C MET A 121 11.98 3.63 1.08
N ASN A 122 13.20 3.53 1.60
CA ASN A 122 14.38 4.13 0.96
C ASN A 122 14.53 3.72 -0.51
N GLY A 123 14.28 2.44 -0.82
CA GLY A 123 14.34 1.95 -2.19
C GLY A 123 13.12 2.35 -3.03
N ILE A 124 11.93 2.23 -2.46
CA ILE A 124 10.66 2.55 -3.14
C ILE A 124 10.61 4.03 -3.48
N ASP A 125 10.85 4.92 -2.52
CA ASP A 125 10.77 6.37 -2.68
C ASP A 125 11.74 6.90 -3.72
N SER A 126 12.94 6.34 -3.77
CA SER A 126 13.94 6.72 -4.78
C SER A 126 13.41 6.53 -6.20
N VAL A 127 12.72 5.42 -6.47
CA VAL A 127 12.11 5.13 -7.77
C VAL A 127 10.86 5.97 -8.01
N VAL A 128 10.01 6.14 -6.99
CA VAL A 128 8.79 6.95 -7.07
C VAL A 128 9.12 8.41 -7.39
N ILE A 129 10.15 8.98 -6.75
CA ILE A 129 10.64 10.33 -7.02
C ILE A 129 11.24 10.42 -8.43
N ALA A 130 12.09 9.47 -8.81
CA ALA A 130 12.74 9.46 -10.13
C ALA A 130 11.74 9.34 -11.29
N THR A 131 10.56 8.79 -11.04
CA THR A 131 9.47 8.65 -12.01
C THR A 131 8.43 9.78 -11.95
N GLY A 132 8.68 10.83 -11.16
CA GLY A 132 7.78 11.99 -11.02
C GLY A 132 6.45 11.67 -10.33
N ASN A 133 6.38 10.60 -9.57
CA ASN A 133 5.18 10.21 -8.81
C ASN A 133 5.16 10.80 -7.39
N ASP A 134 4.01 10.77 -6.75
CA ASP A 134 3.80 11.30 -5.40
C ASP A 134 4.30 10.31 -4.32
N TRP A 135 5.56 10.47 -3.92
CA TRP A 135 6.18 9.64 -2.88
C TRP A 135 5.50 9.76 -1.52
N ARG A 136 4.94 10.94 -1.18
CA ARG A 136 4.25 11.14 0.11
C ARG A 136 2.94 10.36 0.17
N ALA A 137 2.22 10.27 -0.95
CA ALA A 137 1.04 9.44 -1.04
C ALA A 137 1.37 7.95 -0.91
N VAL A 138 2.49 7.50 -1.49
CA VAL A 138 2.98 6.12 -1.38
C VAL A 138 3.39 5.81 0.06
N GLU A 139 4.16 6.68 0.71
CA GLU A 139 4.55 6.56 2.12
C GLU A 139 3.33 6.43 3.04
N ALA A 140 2.36 7.35 2.91
CA ALA A 140 1.15 7.34 3.71
C ALA A 140 0.36 6.03 3.53
N GLY A 141 0.22 5.57 2.30
CA GLY A 141 -0.44 4.30 1.97
C GLY A 141 0.31 3.09 2.54
N ALA A 142 1.62 3.03 2.40
CA ALA A 142 2.45 1.93 2.87
C ALA A 142 2.40 1.79 4.40
N HIS A 143 2.56 2.90 5.14
CA HIS A 143 2.53 2.87 6.60
C HIS A 143 1.14 2.58 7.16
N ALA A 144 0.08 3.14 6.56
CA ALA A 144 -1.29 2.80 6.92
C ALA A 144 -1.59 1.31 6.67
N TYR A 145 -1.08 0.76 5.55
CA TYR A 145 -1.23 -0.65 5.22
C TYR A 145 -0.47 -1.56 6.19
N ALA A 146 0.72 -1.16 6.62
CA ALA A 146 1.49 -1.87 7.63
C ALA A 146 0.76 -1.98 8.98
N ALA A 147 -0.18 -1.06 9.27
CA ALA A 147 -0.97 -1.03 10.50
C ALA A 147 -2.41 -1.56 10.35
N ARG A 148 -2.81 -2.07 9.19
CA ARG A 148 -4.20 -2.43 8.86
C ARG A 148 -4.83 -3.50 9.76
N ASN A 149 -4.00 -4.35 10.38
CA ASN A 149 -4.43 -5.43 11.26
C ASN A 149 -4.46 -5.03 12.75
N GLY A 150 -4.44 -3.72 13.06
CA GLY A 150 -4.44 -3.20 14.43
C GLY A 150 -3.07 -3.20 15.10
N ARG A 151 -2.02 -3.65 14.41
CA ARG A 151 -0.64 -3.63 14.83
C ARG A 151 0.25 -3.22 13.64
N TYR A 152 1.32 -2.48 13.91
CA TYR A 152 2.29 -2.14 12.88
C TYR A 152 3.18 -3.34 12.54
N GLU A 153 3.17 -3.77 11.29
CA GLU A 153 3.81 -5.00 10.79
C GLU A 153 4.81 -4.70 9.66
N PRO A 154 5.78 -5.59 9.40
CA PRO A 154 6.69 -5.43 8.28
C PRO A 154 5.97 -5.59 6.94
N LEU A 155 6.33 -4.74 5.96
CA LEU A 155 5.84 -4.80 4.57
C LEU A 155 6.47 -5.95 3.78
N ALA A 156 7.65 -6.42 4.20
CA ALA A 156 8.33 -7.54 3.59
C ALA A 156 8.69 -8.60 4.63
N THR A 157 8.67 -9.87 4.22
CA THR A 157 9.01 -11.01 5.06
C THR A 157 9.96 -11.95 4.32
N TRP A 158 10.80 -12.65 5.11
CA TRP A 158 11.75 -13.62 4.60
C TRP A 158 11.61 -14.96 5.31
N ARG A 159 11.68 -16.05 4.55
CA ARG A 159 11.54 -17.41 5.06
C ARG A 159 12.50 -18.35 4.34
N ARG A 160 12.96 -19.39 5.03
CA ARG A 160 13.72 -20.48 4.42
C ARG A 160 12.76 -21.52 3.84
N ASP A 161 13.03 -21.97 2.62
CA ASP A 161 12.34 -23.06 1.94
C ASP A 161 13.38 -24.00 1.29
N GLY A 162 13.75 -25.04 2.02
CA GLY A 162 14.81 -25.96 1.61
C GLY A 162 16.12 -25.21 1.34
N GLU A 163 16.63 -25.33 0.12
CA GLU A 163 17.87 -24.71 -0.35
C GLU A 163 17.69 -23.24 -0.80
N PHE A 164 16.54 -22.63 -0.52
CA PHE A 164 16.23 -21.28 -0.95
C PHE A 164 15.81 -20.38 0.21
N LEU A 165 16.16 -19.10 0.08
CA LEU A 165 15.61 -18.01 0.86
C LEU A 165 14.49 -17.34 0.04
N LEU A 166 13.29 -17.32 0.57
CA LEU A 166 12.12 -16.68 -0.06
C LEU A 166 11.87 -15.31 0.57
N GLY A 167 11.83 -14.27 -0.27
CA GLY A 167 11.40 -12.93 0.10
C GLY A 167 10.04 -12.62 -0.53
N ARG A 168 9.18 -11.96 0.23
CA ARG A 168 7.88 -11.44 -0.25
C ARG A 168 7.67 -10.04 0.28
N ILE A 169 7.20 -9.16 -0.59
CA ILE A 169 6.74 -7.81 -0.25
C ILE A 169 5.36 -7.57 -0.83
N GLU A 170 4.53 -6.82 -0.11
CA GLU A 170 3.23 -6.34 -0.58
C GLU A 170 3.02 -4.91 -0.07
N VAL A 171 2.78 -3.98 -1.00
CA VAL A 171 2.66 -2.54 -0.70
C VAL A 171 1.57 -1.93 -1.58
N PRO A 172 0.65 -1.11 -1.03
CA PRO A 172 -0.24 -0.27 -1.83
C PRO A 172 0.60 0.71 -2.66
N MET A 173 0.26 0.82 -3.94
CA MET A 173 1.10 1.60 -4.84
C MET A 173 0.25 2.26 -5.94
N ALA A 174 -0.30 3.42 -5.63
CA ALA A 174 -1.05 4.23 -6.57
C ALA A 174 -0.10 5.12 -7.38
N LEU A 175 0.52 4.53 -8.40
CA LEU A 175 1.46 5.21 -9.30
C LEU A 175 0.86 5.43 -10.69
N GLY A 176 1.25 6.52 -11.33
CA GLY A 176 1.04 6.75 -12.75
C GLY A 176 2.24 6.25 -13.55
N THR A 177 1.95 5.47 -14.59
CA THR A 177 2.94 5.08 -15.61
C THR A 177 2.83 5.92 -16.88
N VAL A 178 1.72 6.68 -17.00
CA VAL A 178 1.47 7.69 -18.03
C VAL A 178 0.82 8.92 -17.40
N GLY A 179 1.19 10.12 -17.87
CA GLY A 179 0.57 11.37 -17.42
C GLY A 179 0.93 11.76 -15.98
N GLY A 180 2.16 11.52 -15.57
CA GLY A 180 2.70 12.06 -14.33
C GLY A 180 2.68 13.60 -14.33
N THR A 181 2.75 14.18 -13.14
CA THR A 181 2.84 15.63 -12.91
C THR A 181 4.22 16.18 -13.34
N LEU A 182 4.54 16.10 -14.61
CA LEU A 182 5.63 16.88 -15.21
C LEU A 182 5.03 17.91 -16.13
#